data_c5fbd7e32de22ebde5a00f46f65bb3d8
#
_entry.id   c5fbd7e32de22ebde5a00f46f65bb3d8
#
_cell.length_a   1.000
_cell.length_b   1.000
_cell.length_c   1.000
_cell.angle_alpha   90.00
_cell.angle_beta   90.00
_cell.angle_gamma   90.00
#
_symmetry.space_group_name_H-M   'P 1'
#
loop_
_entity.id
_entity.type
_entity.pdbx_description
1 polymer ?
#
loop_
_entity_poly.entity_id
_entity_poly.type
_entity_poly.pdbx_seq_one_letter_code
_entity_poly.pdbx_strand_id
1 'polypeptide(L)'
;LTFILALISGCASTHMKQYLGKDVREIIIDSGPPINAFDMGDGRRAFQFRWGGGTFVMPQTTTVTGTATGIGNTAWYSGSAITSGGGTVTSEGCILTYFARWNKDKNAWIVSEYRVPKQLVC
;
A
#
# COMPACT_ATOMS: atom_id res chain seq x y z
N LEU A 1 20.71 14.65 -14.10
CA LEU A 1 19.34 14.30 -14.54
C LEU A 1 19.00 12.83 -14.34
N THR A 2 19.99 11.95 -14.33
CA THR A 2 19.81 10.51 -14.06
C THR A 2 19.56 10.22 -12.57
N PHE A 3 19.85 11.15 -11.69
CA PHE A 3 19.72 10.98 -10.24
C PHE A 3 18.26 11.08 -9.75
N ILE A 4 17.40 11.79 -10.49
CA ILE A 4 16.01 12.02 -10.09
C ILE A 4 15.13 10.82 -10.40
N LEU A 5 15.44 10.06 -11.46
CA LEU A 5 14.70 8.84 -11.79
C LEU A 5 14.98 7.69 -10.81
N ALA A 6 16.16 7.68 -10.19
CA ALA A 6 16.51 6.66 -9.19
C ALA A 6 15.75 6.83 -7.87
N LEU A 7 15.26 8.04 -7.58
CA LEU A 7 14.52 8.31 -6.35
C LEU A 7 13.07 7.82 -6.39
N ILE A 8 12.48 7.71 -7.57
CA ILE A 8 11.07 7.34 -7.72
C ILE A 8 10.87 5.81 -7.62
N SER A 9 11.85 5.03 -8.05
CA SER A 9 11.80 3.57 -7.96
C SER A 9 12.37 3.02 -6.64
N GLY A 10 12.86 3.90 -5.76
CA GLY A 10 13.64 3.52 -4.60
C GLY A 10 12.85 3.08 -3.36
N CYS A 11 11.56 3.42 -3.24
CA CYS A 11 10.84 3.18 -2.00
C CYS A 11 10.62 1.70 -1.71
N ALA A 12 10.09 0.94 -2.67
CA ALA A 12 9.89 -0.50 -2.49
C ALA A 12 11.23 -1.23 -2.40
N SER A 13 12.17 -0.90 -3.26
CA SER A 13 13.50 -1.48 -3.26
C SER A 13 14.24 -1.24 -1.94
N THR A 14 14.21 -0.02 -1.43
CA THR A 14 14.83 0.32 -0.14
C THR A 14 14.18 -0.44 1.01
N HIS A 15 12.85 -0.53 1.01
CA HIS A 15 12.10 -1.27 2.01
C HIS A 15 12.48 -2.76 2.00
N MET A 16 12.55 -3.37 0.82
CA MET A 16 12.85 -4.79 0.69
C MET A 16 14.32 -5.11 0.98
N LYS A 17 15.22 -4.21 0.57
CA LYS A 17 16.66 -4.42 0.71
C LYS A 17 17.12 -4.58 2.15
N GLN A 18 16.42 -3.96 3.09
CA GLN A 18 16.76 -4.06 4.52
C GLN A 18 16.65 -5.48 5.07
N TYR A 19 15.85 -6.34 4.42
CA TYR A 19 15.65 -7.72 4.86
C TYR A 19 16.65 -8.71 4.28
N LEU A 20 17.52 -8.30 3.35
CA LEU A 20 18.53 -9.18 2.81
C LEU A 20 19.47 -9.68 3.91
N GLY A 21 19.69 -10.98 3.96
CA GLY A 21 20.53 -11.62 4.98
C GLY A 21 19.82 -11.83 6.31
N LYS A 22 18.56 -11.43 6.43
CA LYS A 22 17.79 -11.60 7.67
C LYS A 22 16.82 -12.77 7.56
N ASP A 23 16.35 -13.23 8.72
CA ASP A 23 15.33 -14.26 8.82
C ASP A 23 14.00 -13.73 8.28
N VAL A 24 13.32 -14.55 7.50
CA VAL A 24 12.00 -14.18 6.96
C VAL A 24 10.98 -13.86 8.06
N ARG A 25 11.18 -14.40 9.27
CA ARG A 25 10.30 -14.12 10.41
C ARG A 25 10.32 -12.63 10.80
N GLU A 26 11.38 -11.91 10.52
CA GLU A 26 11.43 -10.47 10.77
C GLU A 26 10.45 -9.71 9.86
N ILE A 27 10.29 -10.16 8.62
CA ILE A 27 9.30 -9.59 7.72
C ILE A 27 7.88 -9.88 8.25
N ILE A 28 7.67 -11.09 8.77
CA ILE A 28 6.37 -11.49 9.32
C ILE A 28 5.99 -10.64 10.53
N ILE A 29 6.97 -10.30 11.37
CA ILE A 29 6.75 -9.44 12.53
C ILE A 29 6.34 -8.03 12.09
N ASP A 30 7.01 -7.50 11.07
CA ASP A 30 6.77 -6.14 10.60
C ASP A 30 5.53 -6.00 9.73
N SER A 31 5.25 -7.00 8.89
CA SER A 31 4.25 -6.91 7.83
C SER A 31 3.11 -7.92 7.96
N GLY A 32 3.16 -8.78 8.95
CA GLY A 32 2.17 -9.86 9.12
C GLY A 32 2.52 -11.11 8.30
N PRO A 33 1.68 -12.13 8.36
CA PRO A 33 1.95 -13.40 7.68
C PRO A 33 1.96 -13.22 6.15
N PRO A 34 2.76 -14.05 5.44
CA PRO A 34 2.78 -14.00 3.99
C PRO A 34 1.42 -14.44 3.41
N ILE A 35 1.04 -13.83 2.30
CA ILE A 35 -0.18 -14.23 1.59
C ILE A 35 0.04 -15.49 0.77
N ASN A 36 1.28 -15.75 0.35
CA ASN A 36 1.68 -16.96 -0.35
C ASN A 36 3.09 -17.36 0.08
N ALA A 37 3.32 -18.67 0.09
CA ALA A 37 4.66 -19.24 0.27
C ALA A 37 4.76 -20.51 -0.56
N PHE A 38 5.79 -20.63 -1.38
CA PHE A 38 5.96 -21.78 -2.26
C PHE A 38 7.44 -22.05 -2.59
N ASP A 39 7.76 -23.30 -2.82
CA ASP A 39 9.12 -23.70 -3.18
C ASP A 39 9.38 -23.41 -4.66
N MET A 40 10.59 -22.92 -4.96
CA MET A 40 10.99 -22.62 -6.33
C MET A 40 11.66 -23.81 -7.04
N GLY A 41 11.94 -24.89 -6.33
CA GLY A 41 12.56 -26.08 -6.89
C GLY A 41 14.08 -26.07 -6.94
N ASP A 42 14.71 -24.96 -6.59
CA ASP A 42 16.18 -24.79 -6.62
C ASP A 42 16.77 -24.53 -5.23
N GLY A 43 16.04 -24.92 -4.18
CA GLY A 43 16.46 -24.69 -2.80
C GLY A 43 15.99 -23.35 -2.25
N ARG A 44 15.38 -22.51 -3.07
CA ARG A 44 14.79 -21.26 -2.63
C ARG A 44 13.30 -21.45 -2.34
N ARG A 45 12.82 -20.70 -1.38
CA ARG A 45 11.39 -20.61 -1.08
C ARG A 45 10.96 -19.17 -1.26
N ALA A 46 9.88 -18.96 -1.99
CA ALA A 46 9.32 -17.64 -2.21
C ALA A 46 8.28 -17.34 -1.14
N PHE A 47 8.36 -16.14 -0.58
CA PHE A 47 7.38 -15.60 0.37
C PHE A 47 6.83 -14.30 -0.19
N GLN A 48 5.53 -14.21 -0.30
CA GLN A 48 4.87 -13.02 -0.84
C GLN A 48 4.06 -12.33 0.24
N PHE A 49 4.26 -11.03 0.35
CA PHE A 49 3.60 -10.18 1.34
C PHE A 49 2.87 -9.06 0.62
N ARG A 50 1.75 -8.65 1.19
CA ARG A 50 1.03 -7.47 0.70
C ARG A 50 1.58 -6.23 1.38
N TRP A 51 1.92 -5.22 0.59
CA TRP A 51 2.43 -3.94 1.07
C TRP A 51 1.61 -2.80 0.50
N GLY A 52 1.25 -1.85 1.38
CA GLY A 52 0.35 -0.78 0.99
C GLY A 52 -1.07 -1.27 0.78
N GLY A 53 -1.84 -0.49 0.06
CA GLY A 53 -3.24 -0.78 -0.16
C GLY A 53 -4.11 -0.48 1.07
N GLY A 54 -5.34 -0.89 1.00
CA GLY A 54 -6.34 -0.69 2.03
C GLY A 54 -7.55 0.05 1.51
N THR A 55 -8.46 0.34 2.42
CA THR A 55 -9.68 1.08 2.12
C THR A 55 -9.56 2.48 2.66
N PHE A 56 -9.71 3.46 1.78
CA PHE A 56 -9.68 4.87 2.14
C PHE A 56 -11.08 5.46 2.01
N VAL A 57 -11.50 6.19 3.03
CA VAL A 57 -12.75 6.93 2.98
C VAL A 57 -12.47 8.30 2.38
N MET A 58 -13.09 8.59 1.24
CA MET A 58 -12.94 9.89 0.60
C MET A 58 -13.81 10.92 1.29
N PRO A 59 -13.28 12.13 1.55
CA PRO A 59 -14.09 13.17 2.15
C PRO A 59 -15.21 13.60 1.21
N GLN A 60 -16.40 13.76 1.80
CA GLN A 60 -17.56 14.22 1.07
C GLN A 60 -17.61 15.75 1.13
N THR A 61 -17.77 16.38 -0.01
CA THR A 61 -17.89 17.82 -0.12
C THR A 61 -19.29 18.19 -0.59
N THR A 62 -19.97 19.02 0.18
CA THR A 62 -21.29 19.53 -0.19
C THR A 62 -21.17 21.03 -0.47
N THR A 63 -21.50 21.42 -1.69
CA THR A 63 -21.53 22.82 -2.08
C THR A 63 -22.99 23.26 -2.12
N VAL A 64 -23.29 24.28 -1.34
CA VAL A 64 -24.65 24.86 -1.29
C VAL A 64 -24.60 26.20 -2.01
N THR A 65 -25.42 26.33 -3.04
CA THR A 65 -25.55 27.57 -3.82
C THR A 65 -26.98 28.01 -3.79
N GLY A 66 -27.22 29.28 -3.46
CA GLY A 66 -28.57 29.80 -3.45
C GLY A 66 -28.63 31.16 -2.80
N THR A 67 -29.83 31.67 -2.72
CA THR A 67 -30.14 32.99 -2.13
C THR A 67 -31.12 32.81 -1.00
N ALA A 68 -30.84 33.49 0.11
CA ALA A 68 -31.79 33.64 1.22
C ALA A 68 -32.51 34.98 1.07
N THR A 69 -33.84 34.95 1.11
CA THR A 69 -34.65 36.15 1.06
C THR A 69 -35.48 36.20 2.34
N GLY A 70 -35.38 37.31 3.05
CA GLY A 70 -36.13 37.52 4.28
C GLY A 70 -37.08 38.71 4.15
N ILE A 71 -38.32 38.55 4.60
CA ILE A 71 -39.29 39.60 4.74
C ILE A 71 -39.88 39.53 6.15
N GLY A 72 -39.63 40.57 6.94
CA GLY A 72 -40.01 40.55 8.36
C GLY A 72 -39.28 39.46 9.13
N ASN A 73 -40.04 38.59 9.77
CA ASN A 73 -39.49 37.45 10.54
C ASN A 73 -39.43 36.15 9.73
N THR A 74 -39.74 36.19 8.44
CA THR A 74 -39.77 35.02 7.59
C THR A 74 -38.63 35.11 6.59
N ALA A 75 -37.84 34.05 6.55
CA ALA A 75 -36.76 33.91 5.60
C ALA A 75 -36.97 32.66 4.74
N TRP A 76 -36.75 32.77 3.45
CA TRP A 76 -36.76 31.66 2.53
C TRP A 76 -35.37 31.45 1.98
N TYR A 77 -34.98 30.21 1.93
CA TYR A 77 -33.78 29.81 1.27
C TYR A 77 -34.14 29.08 -0.04
N SER A 78 -33.65 29.58 -1.14
CA SER A 78 -33.84 28.98 -2.46
C SER A 78 -32.48 28.71 -3.07
N GLY A 79 -32.22 27.47 -3.41
CA GLY A 79 -30.94 27.09 -3.99
C GLY A 79 -30.83 25.58 -4.16
N SER A 80 -29.67 25.14 -4.55
CA SER A 80 -29.37 23.75 -4.73
C SER A 80 -28.12 23.36 -3.93
N ALA A 81 -28.14 22.15 -3.40
CA ALA A 81 -26.97 21.56 -2.76
C ALA A 81 -26.44 20.47 -3.68
N ILE A 82 -25.13 20.52 -3.97
CA ILE A 82 -24.46 19.51 -4.75
C ILE A 82 -23.45 18.83 -3.85
N THR A 83 -23.64 17.54 -3.67
CA THR A 83 -22.72 16.72 -2.91
C THR A 83 -21.86 15.93 -3.87
N SER A 84 -20.55 16.09 -3.77
CA SER A 84 -19.60 15.37 -4.59
C SER A 84 -18.51 14.72 -3.72
N GLY A 85 -17.97 13.65 -4.22
CA GLY A 85 -17.01 12.86 -3.48
C GLY A 85 -17.72 11.86 -2.57
N GLY A 86 -17.05 11.45 -1.53
CA GLY A 86 -17.54 10.44 -0.62
C GLY A 86 -17.33 9.04 -1.16
N GLY A 87 -17.75 8.05 -0.39
CA GLY A 87 -17.54 6.64 -0.70
C GLY A 87 -16.20 6.13 -0.24
N THR A 88 -15.88 4.91 -0.64
CA THR A 88 -14.64 4.26 -0.29
C THR A 88 -13.85 3.91 -1.53
N VAL A 89 -12.53 4.10 -1.46
CA VAL A 89 -11.60 3.66 -2.49
C VAL A 89 -10.78 2.53 -1.90
N THR A 90 -10.81 1.37 -2.56
CA THR A 90 -10.04 0.22 -2.13
C THR A 90 -8.87 0.01 -3.07
N SER A 91 -7.67 -0.05 -2.52
CA SER A 91 -6.46 -0.39 -3.25
C SER A 91 -5.98 -1.76 -2.81
N GLU A 92 -5.60 -2.59 -3.76
CA GLU A 92 -5.06 -3.92 -3.46
C GLU A 92 -3.63 -3.86 -2.95
N GLY A 93 -2.93 -2.75 -3.17
CA GLY A 93 -1.53 -2.61 -2.82
C GLY A 93 -0.63 -3.36 -3.78
N CYS A 94 0.61 -3.54 -3.38
CA CYS A 94 1.62 -4.27 -4.13
C CYS A 94 1.96 -5.58 -3.43
N ILE A 95 2.38 -6.56 -4.21
CA ILE A 95 2.89 -7.83 -3.68
C ILE A 95 4.41 -7.78 -3.73
N LEU A 96 5.02 -7.90 -2.55
CA LEU A 96 6.47 -7.99 -2.42
C LEU A 96 6.86 -9.46 -2.33
N THR A 97 7.80 -9.86 -3.18
CA THR A 97 8.28 -11.24 -3.21
C THR A 97 9.70 -11.30 -2.68
N TYR A 98 9.92 -12.14 -1.68
CA TYR A 98 11.23 -12.42 -1.12
C TYR A 98 11.57 -13.88 -1.36
N PHE A 99 12.82 -14.13 -1.74
CA PHE A 99 13.32 -15.49 -1.87
C PHE A 99 14.26 -15.77 -0.71
N ALA A 100 14.07 -16.89 -0.06
CA ALA A 100 14.86 -17.30 1.09
C ALA A 100 15.46 -18.68 0.87
N ARG A 101 16.60 -18.92 1.50
CA ARG A 101 17.25 -20.22 1.53
C ARG A 101 17.32 -20.72 2.97
N TRP A 102 17.15 -22.01 3.15
CA TRP A 102 17.22 -22.61 4.46
C TRP A 102 18.66 -22.57 4.97
N ASN A 103 18.82 -22.08 6.18
CA ASN A 103 20.10 -22.04 6.87
C ASN A 103 20.02 -22.98 8.09
N LYS A 104 20.78 -24.07 8.06
CA LYS A 104 20.76 -25.08 9.12
C LYS A 104 21.31 -24.54 10.43
N ASP A 105 22.35 -23.70 10.38
CA ASP A 105 22.99 -23.17 11.58
C ASP A 105 22.07 -22.24 12.35
N LYS A 106 21.30 -21.45 11.62
CA LYS A 106 20.32 -20.51 12.20
C LYS A 106 18.95 -21.12 12.37
N ASN A 107 18.73 -22.31 11.80
CA ASN A 107 17.44 -23.00 11.81
C ASN A 107 16.32 -22.07 11.30
N ALA A 108 16.57 -21.42 10.17
CA ALA A 108 15.70 -20.39 9.66
C ALA A 108 15.81 -20.23 8.14
N TRP A 109 14.78 -19.68 7.54
CA TRP A 109 14.79 -19.23 6.16
C TRP A 109 15.39 -17.81 6.11
N ILE A 110 16.52 -17.67 5.44
CA ILE A 110 17.25 -16.41 5.35
C ILE A 110 17.03 -15.80 3.98
N VAL A 111 16.59 -14.56 3.95
CA VAL A 111 16.29 -13.83 2.72
C VAL A 111 17.57 -13.62 1.92
N SER A 112 17.60 -14.13 0.70
CA SER A 112 18.75 -14.03 -0.21
C SER A 112 18.51 -13.10 -1.38
N GLU A 113 17.27 -12.94 -1.80
CA GLU A 113 16.89 -12.13 -2.96
C GLU A 113 15.50 -11.55 -2.74
N TYR A 114 15.17 -10.55 -3.54
CA TYR A 114 13.83 -10.00 -3.57
C TYR A 114 13.48 -9.58 -5.00
N ARG A 115 12.19 -9.47 -5.27
CA ARG A 115 11.68 -8.96 -6.55
C ARG A 115 10.76 -7.79 -6.27
N VAL A 116 11.11 -6.63 -6.84
CA VAL A 116 10.32 -5.41 -6.70
C VAL A 116 9.01 -5.56 -7.49
N PRO A 117 7.88 -5.10 -6.94
CA PRO A 117 6.62 -5.15 -7.66
C PRO A 117 6.65 -4.29 -8.92
N LYS A 118 5.88 -4.69 -9.92
CA LYS A 118 5.82 -3.97 -11.20
C LYS A 118 5.03 -2.66 -11.09
N GLN A 119 4.17 -2.55 -10.10
CA GLN A 119 3.40 -1.34 -9.87
C GLN A 119 4.30 -0.23 -9.31
N LEU A 120 4.13 0.99 -9.81
CA LEU A 120 4.87 2.15 -9.34
C LEU A 120 4.27 2.74 -8.07
N VAL A 121 3.00 2.46 -7.81
CA VAL A 121 2.27 3.00 -6.67
C VAL A 121 1.65 1.84 -5.89
N CYS A 122 1.95 1.80 -4.64
CA CYS A 122 1.39 0.87 -3.68
C CYS A 122 0.64 1.67 -2.59
#